data_44ee71d295df22a818207f31374fc54c
#
_entry.id   44ee71d295df22a818207f31374fc54c
#
_cell.length_a   1.000
_cell.length_b   1.000
_cell.length_c   1.000
_cell.angle_alpha   90.00
_cell.angle_beta   90.00
_cell.angle_gamma   90.00
#
_symmetry.space_group_name_H-M   'P 1'
#
loop_
_entity.id
_entity.type
_entity.pdbx_description
1 polymer ?
#
loop_
_entity_poly.entity_id
_entity_poly.type
_entity_poly.pdbx_seq_one_letter_code
_entity_poly.pdbx_strand_id
1 'polypeptide(L)'
;MPVNLTAPDPASLLPVAGVRLGIASAGIKKPGRRDLTLIELAPGSRVAGVFTQNRFCAAPVTLCRQHLAHGDIRALLINTGNANAGTGEEGLNRALRTCEAVAGLFGIKAKQVLPFSTGVILEPLPIDKLLPALPAAQADLAAHHWSEAAHAIMTTDIVAKGASRQAQVGGRTVTVTGI
;
A
#
# COMPACT_ATOMS: atom_id res chain seq x y z
N MET A 1 -8.67 -4.61 -19.91
CA MET A 1 -9.38 -3.47 -19.30
C MET A 1 -10.71 -3.98 -18.79
N PRO A 2 -11.18 -3.57 -17.60
CA PRO A 2 -12.49 -3.97 -17.14
C PRO A 2 -13.56 -3.37 -18.06
N VAL A 3 -14.41 -4.20 -18.58
CA VAL A 3 -15.55 -3.79 -19.41
C VAL A 3 -16.76 -3.67 -18.50
N ASN A 4 -17.49 -2.57 -18.61
CA ASN A 4 -18.73 -2.32 -17.85
C ASN A 4 -18.56 -2.22 -16.32
N LEU A 5 -17.40 -1.80 -15.81
CA LEU A 5 -17.22 -1.47 -14.39
C LEU A 5 -17.40 0.03 -14.18
N THR A 6 -18.27 0.37 -13.23
CA THR A 6 -18.37 1.72 -12.65
C THR A 6 -17.55 1.79 -11.38
N ALA A 7 -17.02 2.98 -11.06
CA ALA A 7 -16.40 3.19 -9.76
C ALA A 7 -17.40 2.87 -8.63
N PRO A 8 -16.96 2.26 -7.53
CA PRO A 8 -17.84 2.02 -6.39
C PRO A 8 -18.28 3.35 -5.78
N ASP A 9 -19.50 3.39 -5.25
CA ASP A 9 -19.90 4.48 -4.37
C ASP A 9 -18.98 4.50 -3.15
N PRO A 10 -18.31 5.62 -2.84
CA PRO A 10 -17.44 5.73 -1.67
C PRO A 10 -18.12 5.29 -0.37
N ALA A 11 -19.42 5.60 -0.19
CA ALA A 11 -20.18 5.20 0.98
C ALA A 11 -20.40 3.68 1.10
N SER A 12 -20.23 2.92 0.01
CA SER A 12 -20.34 1.47 0.00
C SER A 12 -19.08 0.75 0.49
N LEU A 13 -17.95 1.47 0.61
CA LEU A 13 -16.68 0.92 1.08
C LEU A 13 -16.59 1.08 2.60
N LEU A 14 -16.89 0.01 3.31
CA LEU A 14 -17.00 0.00 4.76
C LEU A 14 -15.62 -0.05 5.43
N PRO A 15 -15.43 0.66 6.56
CA PRO A 15 -14.21 0.58 7.33
C PRO A 15 -14.02 -0.83 7.92
N VAL A 16 -12.76 -1.25 7.99
CA VAL A 16 -12.34 -2.50 8.65
C VAL A 16 -11.69 -2.15 9.98
N ALA A 17 -12.17 -2.75 11.06
CA ALA A 17 -11.65 -2.49 12.40
C ALA A 17 -10.14 -2.76 12.48
N GLY A 18 -9.40 -1.81 13.02
CA GLY A 18 -7.94 -1.90 13.16
C GLY A 18 -7.15 -1.55 11.90
N VAL A 19 -7.79 -1.02 10.84
CA VAL A 19 -7.15 -0.56 9.61
C VAL A 19 -7.41 0.94 9.44
N ARG A 20 -6.36 1.72 9.20
CA ARG A 20 -6.44 3.13 8.79
C ARG A 20 -5.63 3.34 7.52
N LEU A 21 -6.13 4.18 6.63
CA LEU A 21 -5.52 4.48 5.34
C LEU A 21 -5.25 5.98 5.24
N GLY A 22 -4.04 6.34 4.84
CA GLY A 22 -3.63 7.72 4.63
C GLY A 22 -3.03 7.89 3.24
N ILE A 23 -3.40 8.96 2.57
CA ILE A 23 -3.04 9.23 1.19
C ILE A 23 -2.27 10.54 1.08
N ALA A 24 -1.21 10.55 0.27
CA ALA A 24 -0.45 11.76 -0.03
C ALA A 24 -0.05 11.83 -1.50
N SER A 25 0.41 13.01 -1.90
CA SER A 25 1.01 13.25 -3.21
C SER A 25 2.51 13.44 -3.04
N ALA A 26 3.30 12.45 -3.47
CA ALA A 26 4.75 12.53 -3.50
C ALA A 26 5.28 13.10 -4.83
N GLY A 27 4.46 13.12 -5.88
CA GLY A 27 4.86 13.56 -7.21
C GLY A 27 5.88 12.62 -7.87
N ILE A 28 5.72 11.32 -7.67
CA ILE A 28 6.65 10.29 -8.15
C ILE A 28 6.81 10.37 -9.66
N LYS A 29 5.72 10.41 -10.40
CA LYS A 29 5.74 10.51 -11.87
C LYS A 29 5.04 11.78 -12.36
N LYS A 30 3.93 12.18 -11.74
CA LYS A 30 3.14 13.36 -12.12
C LYS A 30 2.88 14.24 -10.90
N PRO A 31 3.18 15.55 -10.98
CA PRO A 31 2.85 16.50 -9.91
C PRO A 31 1.35 16.48 -9.58
N GLY A 32 1.00 16.65 -8.30
CA GLY A 32 -0.37 16.77 -7.82
C GLY A 32 -1.21 15.48 -7.85
N ARG A 33 -0.65 14.37 -8.33
CA ARG A 33 -1.32 13.08 -8.26
C ARG A 33 -1.17 12.50 -6.86
N ARG A 34 -2.25 11.96 -6.30
CA ARG A 34 -2.21 11.09 -5.12
C ARG A 34 -1.55 9.77 -5.54
N ASP A 35 -0.31 9.56 -5.15
CA ASP A 35 0.55 8.46 -5.60
C ASP A 35 1.24 7.73 -4.46
N LEU A 36 0.85 8.04 -3.23
CA LEU A 36 1.33 7.41 -2.02
C LEU A 36 0.15 7.02 -1.12
N THR A 37 0.10 5.75 -0.74
CA THR A 37 -0.90 5.22 0.20
C THR A 37 -0.18 4.53 1.35
N LEU A 38 -0.49 4.94 2.57
CA LEU A 38 -0.01 4.34 3.80
C LEU A 38 -1.18 3.64 4.49
N ILE A 39 -1.01 2.36 4.82
CA ILE A 39 -1.98 1.59 5.57
C ILE A 39 -1.38 1.24 6.92
N GLU A 40 -2.05 1.65 7.99
CA GLU A 40 -1.70 1.28 9.35
C GLU A 40 -2.58 0.12 9.82
N LEU A 41 -1.96 -0.82 10.52
CA LEU A 41 -2.60 -1.98 11.11
C LEU A 41 -2.49 -1.94 12.64
N ALA A 42 -3.60 -2.18 13.32
CA ALA A 42 -3.61 -2.28 14.77
C ALA A 42 -2.72 -3.43 15.26
N PRO A 43 -2.18 -3.35 16.51
CA PRO A 43 -1.47 -4.46 17.13
C PRO A 43 -2.31 -5.75 17.11
N GLY A 44 -1.66 -6.88 16.82
CA GLY A 44 -2.31 -8.18 16.74
C GLY A 44 -2.99 -8.50 15.41
N SER A 45 -2.98 -7.57 14.43
CA SER A 45 -3.41 -7.85 13.07
C SER A 45 -2.61 -9.00 12.45
N ARG A 46 -3.26 -9.81 11.62
CA ARG A 46 -2.62 -10.89 10.87
C ARG A 46 -2.59 -10.53 9.39
N VAL A 47 -1.43 -10.71 8.77
CA VAL A 47 -1.22 -10.42 7.36
C VAL A 47 -0.76 -11.67 6.64
N ALA A 48 -1.35 -11.93 5.49
CA ALA A 48 -0.94 -12.99 4.58
C ALA A 48 -0.80 -12.41 3.17
N GLY A 49 0.03 -13.02 2.34
CA GLY A 49 0.27 -12.58 0.98
C GLY A 49 0.55 -13.74 0.04
N VAL A 50 0.20 -13.53 -1.23
CA VAL A 50 0.59 -14.40 -2.34
C VAL A 50 1.53 -13.64 -3.26
N PHE A 51 2.49 -14.33 -3.84
CA PHE A 51 3.57 -13.72 -4.60
C PHE A 51 3.75 -14.40 -5.96
N THR A 52 4.18 -13.63 -6.93
CA THR A 52 4.57 -14.15 -8.25
C THR A 52 5.71 -15.18 -8.12
N GLN A 53 5.73 -16.15 -9.00
CA GLN A 53 6.84 -17.10 -9.18
C GLN A 53 7.82 -16.63 -10.28
N ASN A 54 7.60 -15.46 -10.87
CA ASN A 54 8.49 -14.90 -11.87
C ASN A 54 9.88 -14.64 -11.29
N ARG A 55 10.92 -15.05 -12.01
CA ARG A 55 12.31 -14.82 -11.62
C ARG A 55 12.70 -13.33 -11.68
N PHE A 56 12.10 -12.57 -12.57
CA PHE A 56 12.25 -11.11 -12.64
C PHE A 56 11.36 -10.47 -11.58
N CYS A 57 11.77 -10.61 -10.32
CA CYS A 57 10.99 -10.21 -9.16
C CYS A 57 11.36 -8.78 -8.76
N ALA A 58 10.35 -7.93 -8.56
CA ALA A 58 10.54 -6.56 -8.09
C ALA A 58 11.07 -6.52 -6.65
N ALA A 59 11.85 -5.52 -6.33
CA ALA A 59 12.42 -5.32 -4.99
C ALA A 59 11.37 -5.33 -3.86
N PRO A 60 10.19 -4.69 -3.99
CA PRO A 60 9.13 -4.78 -2.98
C PRO A 60 8.67 -6.21 -2.71
N VAL A 61 8.54 -7.05 -3.74
CA VAL A 61 8.12 -8.45 -3.58
C VAL A 61 9.14 -9.24 -2.76
N THR A 62 10.43 -9.04 -3.03
CA THR A 62 11.52 -9.68 -2.28
C THR A 62 11.47 -9.29 -0.81
N LEU A 63 11.34 -7.98 -0.49
CA LEU A 63 11.24 -7.50 0.89
C LEU A 63 9.96 -7.98 1.58
N CYS A 64 8.81 -7.96 0.89
CA CYS A 64 7.56 -8.46 1.46
C CYS A 64 7.67 -9.93 1.90
N ARG A 65 8.29 -10.79 1.08
CA ARG A 65 8.53 -12.19 1.47
C ARG A 65 9.40 -12.30 2.72
N GLN A 66 10.47 -11.51 2.80
CA GLN A 66 11.37 -11.49 3.95
C GLN A 66 10.67 -10.99 5.22
N HIS A 67 9.94 -9.87 5.11
CA HIS A 67 9.28 -9.24 6.24
C HIS A 67 8.11 -10.09 6.77
N LEU A 68 7.30 -10.69 5.89
CA LEU A 68 6.20 -11.57 6.29
C LEU A 68 6.68 -12.81 7.05
N ALA A 69 7.88 -13.33 6.75
CA ALA A 69 8.47 -14.45 7.48
C ALA A 69 8.74 -14.13 8.97
N HIS A 70 8.88 -12.84 9.31
CA HIS A 70 9.04 -12.40 10.71
C HIS A 70 7.71 -12.19 11.44
N GLY A 71 6.57 -12.10 10.73
CA GLY A 71 5.26 -11.80 11.31
C GLY A 71 5.15 -10.38 11.88
N ASP A 72 4.03 -10.09 12.55
CA ASP A 72 3.76 -8.82 13.24
C ASP A 72 3.89 -7.59 12.33
N ILE A 73 3.23 -7.62 11.17
CA ILE A 73 3.19 -6.50 10.25
C ILE A 73 2.27 -5.41 10.81
N ARG A 74 2.75 -4.16 10.76
CA ARG A 74 2.08 -2.99 11.34
C ARG A 74 1.75 -1.90 10.34
N ALA A 75 2.43 -1.89 9.19
CA ALA A 75 2.15 -0.93 8.14
C ALA A 75 2.41 -1.50 6.75
N LEU A 76 1.69 -0.97 5.76
CA LEU A 76 1.94 -1.19 4.34
C LEU A 76 2.12 0.17 3.68
N LEU A 77 3.13 0.29 2.81
CA LEU A 77 3.38 1.49 2.02
C LEU A 77 3.27 1.16 0.54
N ILE A 78 2.37 1.84 -0.16
CA ILE A 78 2.13 1.63 -1.59
C ILE A 78 2.49 2.91 -2.32
N ASN A 79 3.36 2.83 -3.32
CA ASN A 79 3.59 3.93 -4.26
C ASN A 79 3.13 3.57 -5.67
N THR A 80 2.63 4.56 -6.39
CA THR A 80 2.26 4.45 -7.82
C THR A 80 3.16 5.32 -8.69
N GLY A 81 3.30 4.93 -9.97
CA GLY A 81 4.11 5.62 -10.96
C GLY A 81 5.50 5.03 -11.19
N ASN A 82 6.02 4.26 -10.24
CA ASN A 82 7.30 3.53 -10.35
C ASN A 82 7.12 2.14 -9.71
N ALA A 83 7.49 1.08 -10.41
CA ALA A 83 7.32 -0.31 -9.96
C ALA A 83 8.50 -0.83 -9.15
N ASN A 84 9.61 -0.12 -9.11
CA ASN A 84 10.87 -0.55 -8.49
C ASN A 84 11.24 -1.99 -8.87
N ALA A 85 11.11 -2.29 -10.16
CA ALA A 85 11.38 -3.60 -10.75
C ALA A 85 12.53 -3.50 -11.76
N GLY A 86 13.40 -4.50 -11.78
CA GLY A 86 14.60 -4.51 -12.64
C GLY A 86 15.70 -3.54 -12.17
N THR A 87 15.67 -3.13 -10.92
CA THR A 87 16.54 -2.11 -10.33
C THR A 87 17.65 -2.71 -9.46
N GLY A 88 17.76 -4.04 -9.39
CA GLY A 88 18.81 -4.76 -8.67
C GLY A 88 18.90 -4.42 -7.18
N GLU A 89 20.12 -4.45 -6.64
CA GLU A 89 20.38 -4.16 -5.22
C GLU A 89 20.03 -2.72 -4.85
N GLU A 90 20.22 -1.76 -5.75
CA GLU A 90 19.83 -0.38 -5.49
C GLU A 90 18.33 -0.25 -5.22
N GLY A 91 17.52 -0.93 -6.03
CA GLY A 91 16.06 -0.95 -5.82
C GLY A 91 15.66 -1.58 -4.50
N LEU A 92 16.35 -2.64 -4.09
CA LEU A 92 16.15 -3.30 -2.80
C LEU A 92 16.50 -2.35 -1.63
N ASN A 93 17.64 -1.68 -1.71
CA ASN A 93 18.07 -0.69 -0.72
C ASN A 93 17.09 0.49 -0.64
N ARG A 94 16.61 1.01 -1.77
CA ARG A 94 15.61 2.09 -1.81
C ARG A 94 14.30 1.66 -1.17
N ALA A 95 13.81 0.45 -1.46
CA ALA A 95 12.61 -0.10 -0.84
C ALA A 95 12.81 -0.28 0.69
N LEU A 96 13.96 -0.77 1.14
CA LEU A 96 14.27 -0.89 2.57
C LEU A 96 14.26 0.48 3.27
N ARG A 97 14.88 1.50 2.66
CA ARG A 97 14.86 2.87 3.20
C ARG A 97 13.44 3.43 3.35
N THR A 98 12.51 3.08 2.44
CA THR A 98 11.10 3.48 2.63
C THR A 98 10.47 2.77 3.83
N CYS A 99 10.79 1.50 4.06
CA CYS A 99 10.34 0.76 5.25
C CYS A 99 10.92 1.36 6.54
N GLU A 100 12.18 1.72 6.55
CA GLU A 100 12.86 2.37 7.68
C GLU A 100 12.23 3.73 8.02
N ALA A 101 11.92 4.53 7.00
CA ALA A 101 11.27 5.83 7.21
C ALA A 101 9.86 5.69 7.77
N VAL A 102 9.04 4.77 7.25
CA VAL A 102 7.72 4.47 7.83
C VAL A 102 7.85 3.94 9.26
N ALA A 103 8.81 3.05 9.49
CA ALA A 103 9.05 2.50 10.82
C ALA A 103 9.40 3.60 11.84
N GLY A 104 10.22 4.58 11.45
CA GLY A 104 10.54 5.75 12.27
C GLY A 104 9.31 6.58 12.65
N LEU A 105 8.37 6.78 11.70
CA LEU A 105 7.13 7.51 11.96
C LEU A 105 6.20 6.82 12.99
N PHE A 106 6.19 5.48 13.00
CA PHE A 106 5.31 4.70 13.86
C PHE A 106 5.99 4.14 15.13
N GLY A 107 7.30 4.33 15.30
CA GLY A 107 8.05 3.74 16.40
C GLY A 107 8.09 2.20 16.34
N ILE A 108 8.12 1.63 15.14
CA ILE A 108 8.16 0.19 14.90
C ILE A 108 9.48 -0.22 14.20
N LYS A 109 9.65 -1.49 13.88
CA LYS A 109 10.83 -1.97 13.15
C LYS A 109 10.58 -1.98 11.64
N ALA A 110 11.61 -1.75 10.81
CA ALA A 110 11.48 -1.77 9.34
C ALA A 110 10.86 -3.08 8.82
N LYS A 111 11.17 -4.21 9.42
CA LYS A 111 10.59 -5.52 9.08
C LYS A 111 9.10 -5.68 9.39
N GLN A 112 8.48 -4.73 10.07
CA GLN A 112 7.04 -4.66 10.30
C GLN A 112 6.31 -3.83 9.24
N VAL A 113 7.02 -3.37 8.22
CA VAL A 113 6.48 -2.58 7.09
C VAL A 113 6.59 -3.39 5.81
N LEU A 114 5.51 -3.46 5.04
CA LEU A 114 5.50 -4.07 3.72
C LEU A 114 5.49 -2.98 2.63
N PRO A 115 6.50 -2.94 1.74
CA PRO A 115 6.52 -2.00 0.63
C PRO A 115 5.79 -2.59 -0.59
N PHE A 116 5.07 -1.74 -1.32
CA PHE A 116 4.45 -2.05 -2.61
C PHE A 116 4.76 -0.95 -3.60
N SER A 117 5.06 -1.33 -4.84
CA SER A 117 5.33 -0.37 -5.91
C SER A 117 4.66 -0.82 -7.19
N THR A 118 4.03 0.11 -7.88
CA THR A 118 3.40 -0.16 -9.18
C THR A 118 3.62 1.00 -10.15
N GLY A 119 3.87 0.69 -11.43
CA GLY A 119 4.11 1.68 -12.47
C GLY A 119 5.24 1.31 -13.41
N VAL A 120 6.11 2.26 -13.73
CA VAL A 120 7.22 2.07 -14.68
C VAL A 120 8.30 1.17 -14.09
N ILE A 121 8.80 0.22 -14.88
CA ILE A 121 9.91 -0.67 -14.57
C ILE A 121 11.25 -0.04 -15.02
N LEU A 122 12.38 -0.57 -14.52
CA LEU A 122 13.75 -0.18 -14.90
C LEU A 122 14.12 1.27 -14.55
N GLU A 123 13.32 1.98 -13.77
CA GLU A 123 13.63 3.30 -13.24
C GLU A 123 13.90 3.21 -11.73
N PRO A 124 14.93 3.91 -11.20
CA PRO A 124 15.16 3.99 -9.77
C PRO A 124 13.95 4.57 -9.03
N LEU A 125 13.57 4.00 -7.89
CA LEU A 125 12.49 4.54 -7.06
C LEU A 125 12.92 5.92 -6.53
N PRO A 126 12.16 7.01 -6.80
CA PRO A 126 12.54 8.36 -6.39
C PRO A 126 12.23 8.61 -4.90
N ILE A 127 13.07 8.04 -4.02
CA ILE A 127 12.90 8.13 -2.56
C ILE A 127 13.03 9.56 -2.03
N ASP A 128 13.78 10.42 -2.71
CA ASP A 128 13.90 11.85 -2.45
C ASP A 128 12.57 12.60 -2.52
N LYS A 129 11.62 12.11 -3.33
CA LYS A 129 10.25 12.60 -3.40
C LYS A 129 9.33 11.87 -2.42
N LEU A 130 9.50 10.55 -2.31
CA LEU A 130 8.62 9.70 -1.52
C LEU A 130 8.78 9.97 -0.02
N LEU A 131 10.01 10.00 0.49
CA LEU A 131 10.25 10.11 1.94
C LEU A 131 9.68 11.41 2.54
N PRO A 132 9.84 12.60 1.93
CA PRO A 132 9.24 13.83 2.46
C PRO A 132 7.71 13.83 2.50
N ALA A 133 7.03 12.99 1.69
CA ALA A 133 5.57 12.91 1.64
C ALA A 133 4.98 11.98 2.73
N LEU A 134 5.79 11.14 3.37
CA LEU A 134 5.32 10.19 4.38
C LEU A 134 4.63 10.83 5.59
N PRO A 135 5.12 11.94 6.17
CA PRO A 135 4.42 12.58 7.28
C PRO A 135 3.02 13.08 6.91
N ALA A 136 2.82 13.54 5.66
CA ALA A 136 1.50 13.94 5.19
C ALA A 136 0.56 12.74 5.05
N ALA A 137 1.05 11.59 4.54
CA ALA A 137 0.27 10.37 4.51
C ALA A 137 -0.08 9.86 5.92
N GLN A 138 0.82 9.98 6.88
CA GLN A 138 0.56 9.63 8.28
C GLN A 138 -0.51 10.54 8.90
N ALA A 139 -0.43 11.83 8.67
CA ALA A 139 -1.41 12.81 9.18
C ALA A 139 -2.82 12.61 8.59
N ASP A 140 -2.90 12.06 7.37
CA ASP A 140 -4.16 11.77 6.66
C ASP A 140 -4.82 10.43 7.06
N LEU A 141 -4.24 9.66 7.97
CA LEU A 141 -4.74 8.34 8.35
C LEU A 141 -6.17 8.36 8.91
N ALA A 142 -7.10 7.73 8.20
CA ALA A 142 -8.49 7.59 8.61
C ALA A 142 -9.06 6.20 8.26
N ALA A 143 -10.04 5.75 9.04
CA ALA A 143 -10.64 4.42 8.86
C ALA A 143 -11.53 4.31 7.60
N HIS A 144 -11.99 5.44 7.08
CA HIS A 144 -12.94 5.50 5.95
C HIS A 144 -12.30 5.84 4.59
N HIS A 145 -10.98 6.03 4.50
CA HIS A 145 -10.28 6.42 3.27
C HIS A 145 -10.11 5.28 2.24
N TRP A 146 -11.01 4.32 2.20
CA TRP A 146 -10.95 3.19 1.26
C TRP A 146 -11.11 3.63 -0.20
N SER A 147 -12.03 4.56 -0.48
CA SER A 147 -12.22 5.11 -1.83
C SER A 147 -11.00 5.89 -2.30
N GLU A 148 -10.46 6.73 -1.44
CA GLU A 148 -9.26 7.54 -1.71
C GLU A 148 -8.06 6.64 -1.97
N ALA A 149 -7.88 5.57 -1.18
CA ALA A 149 -6.83 4.59 -1.37
C ALA A 149 -7.01 3.83 -2.69
N ALA A 150 -8.25 3.40 -3.02
CA ALA A 150 -8.55 2.74 -4.29
C ALA A 150 -8.16 3.61 -5.51
N HIS A 151 -8.36 4.92 -5.43
CA HIS A 151 -7.92 5.86 -6.47
C HIS A 151 -6.41 6.06 -6.47
N ALA A 152 -5.78 6.14 -5.31
CA ALA A 152 -4.35 6.41 -5.18
C ALA A 152 -3.47 5.25 -5.68
N ILE A 153 -3.95 4.00 -5.56
CA ILE A 153 -3.21 2.81 -6.03
C ILE A 153 -3.34 2.55 -7.54
N MET A 154 -4.21 3.29 -8.25
CA MET A 154 -4.37 3.13 -9.70
C MET A 154 -3.10 3.56 -10.45
N THR A 155 -2.82 2.88 -11.57
CA THR A 155 -1.79 3.29 -12.55
C THR A 155 -2.39 3.46 -13.94
N THR A 156 -2.69 2.38 -14.62
CA THR A 156 -3.31 2.33 -15.95
C THR A 156 -4.81 2.01 -15.89
N ASP A 157 -5.33 1.85 -14.71
CA ASP A 157 -6.76 1.65 -14.48
C ASP A 157 -7.55 2.89 -14.90
N ILE A 158 -8.73 2.69 -15.47
CA ILE A 158 -9.63 3.76 -15.89
C ILE A 158 -10.67 4.11 -14.84
N VAL A 159 -10.94 3.17 -13.91
CA VAL A 159 -11.82 3.36 -12.75
C VAL A 159 -11.23 2.68 -11.52
N ALA A 160 -11.45 3.28 -10.35
CA ALA A 160 -11.15 2.64 -9.08
C ALA A 160 -12.04 1.40 -8.89
N LYS A 161 -11.49 0.38 -8.24
CA LYS A 161 -12.21 -0.86 -7.94
C LYS A 161 -12.28 -1.02 -6.42
N GLY A 162 -13.41 -1.49 -5.94
CA GLY A 162 -13.57 -1.76 -4.51
C GLY A 162 -14.93 -2.39 -4.23
N ALA A 163 -14.98 -3.16 -3.18
CA ALA A 163 -16.23 -3.76 -2.68
C ALA A 163 -16.12 -4.06 -1.19
N SER A 164 -17.24 -3.95 -0.50
CA SER A 164 -17.37 -4.36 0.89
C SER A 164 -18.52 -5.34 1.07
N ARG A 165 -18.38 -6.24 2.02
CA ARG A 165 -19.41 -7.18 2.48
C ARG A 165 -19.31 -7.36 3.98
N GLN A 166 -20.44 -7.66 4.59
CA GLN A 166 -20.51 -8.04 6.00
C GLN A 166 -21.12 -9.43 6.13
N ALA A 167 -20.61 -10.18 7.09
CA ALA A 167 -21.12 -11.51 7.44
C ALA A 167 -21.14 -11.69 8.96
N GLN A 168 -22.05 -12.53 9.44
CA GLN A 168 -22.07 -12.95 10.84
C GLN A 168 -21.20 -14.19 11.01
N VAL A 169 -20.16 -14.07 11.84
CA VAL A 169 -19.24 -15.16 12.15
C VAL A 169 -19.13 -15.32 13.66
N GLY A 170 -19.56 -16.45 14.21
CA GLY A 170 -19.52 -16.69 15.65
C GLY A 170 -20.28 -15.61 16.48
N GLY A 171 -21.42 -15.13 15.97
CA GLY A 171 -22.23 -14.09 16.63
C GLY A 171 -21.68 -12.66 16.54
N ARG A 172 -20.61 -12.44 15.75
CA ARG A 172 -20.00 -11.11 15.54
C ARG A 172 -20.12 -10.71 14.08
N THR A 173 -20.37 -9.43 13.82
CA THR A 173 -20.31 -8.88 12.47
C THR A 173 -18.85 -8.73 12.04
N VAL A 174 -18.50 -9.37 10.94
CA VAL A 174 -17.19 -9.24 10.28
C VAL A 174 -17.37 -8.45 9.01
N THR A 175 -16.56 -7.39 8.83
CA THR A 175 -16.51 -6.60 7.60
C THR A 175 -15.30 -7.03 6.78
N VAL A 176 -15.52 -7.26 5.49
CA VAL A 176 -14.47 -7.51 4.50
C VAL A 176 -14.54 -6.40 3.47
N THR A 177 -13.46 -5.68 3.28
CA THR A 177 -13.33 -4.63 2.26
C THR A 177 -12.10 -4.90 1.42
N GLY A 178 -12.26 -4.82 0.10
CA GLY A 178 -11.17 -4.96 -0.87
C GLY A 178 -11.13 -3.78 -1.84
N ILE A 179 -9.93 -3.37 -2.20
CA ILE A 179 -9.61 -2.37 -3.23
C ILE A 179 -8.53 -2.88 -4.16
#